data_0c92dc3fbc7928b3c56591a3f8709fae
#
_entry.id   0c92dc3fbc7928b3c56591a3f8709fae
#
_cell.length_a   1.000
_cell.length_b   1.000
_cell.length_c   1.000
_cell.angle_alpha   90.00
_cell.angle_beta   90.00
_cell.angle_gamma   90.00
#
_symmetry.space_group_name_H-M   'P 1'
#
loop_
_entity.id
_entity.type
_entity.pdbx_description
1 polymer ?
#
loop_
_entity_poly.entity_id
_entity_poly.type
_entity_poly.pdbx_seq_one_letter_code
_entity_poly.pdbx_strand_id
1 'polypeptide(L)'
;MWLNCITTALRSQVVREAESSSVGLQTRAKSRELADVWRHWSAEFAVKPMPTDLDIKMKPDIALLQKDPFDPHGPDSWRNVVSFLELSSSNDFSQIAKQLTRKVYTVFVAQPGRHFVPALSITHSHFCLHVFDRASIINTCAYCIHRNADYLIAVLYTLVFAPPKFVGYDPTIFFSPVIQRSIQHRVPPTVMFRPGL
;
A
#
# COMPACT_ATOMS: atom_id res chain seq x y z
N MET A 1 -6.25 -0.09 -16.32
CA MET A 1 -6.41 -1.20 -15.36
C MET A 1 -7.63 -0.91 -14.50
N TRP A 2 -8.57 -1.87 -14.35
CA TRP A 2 -9.88 -1.69 -13.68
C TRP A 2 -9.78 -1.19 -12.22
N LEU A 3 -8.77 -1.62 -11.46
CA LEU A 3 -8.52 -1.13 -10.10
C LEU A 3 -8.32 0.40 -10.04
N ASN A 4 -7.63 0.99 -11.00
CA ASN A 4 -7.46 2.44 -11.05
C ASN A 4 -8.77 3.14 -11.42
N CYS A 5 -9.64 2.52 -12.24
CA CYS A 5 -10.97 3.05 -12.52
C CYS A 5 -11.84 3.09 -11.25
N ILE A 6 -11.83 2.00 -10.46
CA ILE A 6 -12.50 1.96 -9.16
C ILE A 6 -11.93 3.01 -8.22
N THR A 7 -10.62 3.12 -8.11
CA THR A 7 -9.95 4.12 -7.27
C THR A 7 -10.33 5.53 -7.66
N THR A 8 -10.37 5.84 -8.95
CA THR A 8 -10.76 7.15 -9.47
C THR A 8 -12.24 7.45 -9.18
N ALA A 9 -13.13 6.46 -9.36
CA ALA A 9 -14.55 6.60 -9.04
C ALA A 9 -14.77 6.87 -7.53
N LEU A 10 -14.12 6.10 -6.67
CA LEU A 10 -14.18 6.28 -5.22
C LEU A 10 -13.64 7.66 -4.80
N ARG A 11 -12.52 8.10 -5.40
CA ARG A 11 -11.95 9.43 -5.13
C ARG A 11 -12.92 10.55 -5.53
N SER A 12 -13.53 10.44 -6.71
CA SER A 12 -14.52 11.42 -7.18
C SER A 12 -15.76 11.48 -6.28
N GLN A 13 -16.14 10.35 -5.67
CA GLN A 13 -17.24 10.32 -4.71
C GLN A 13 -16.84 10.99 -3.38
N VAL A 14 -15.66 10.69 -2.84
CA VAL A 14 -15.15 11.32 -1.60
C VAL A 14 -15.07 12.83 -1.75
N VAL A 15 -14.58 13.34 -2.88
CA VAL A 15 -14.51 14.79 -3.16
C VAL A 15 -15.92 15.39 -3.21
N ARG A 16 -16.86 14.77 -3.92
CA ARG A 16 -18.25 15.25 -4.00
C ARG A 16 -18.95 15.27 -2.65
N GLU A 17 -18.77 14.25 -1.83
CA GLU A 17 -19.33 14.19 -0.47
C GLU A 17 -18.73 15.26 0.42
N ALA A 18 -17.43 15.54 0.31
CA ALA A 18 -16.76 16.60 1.03
C ALA A 18 -17.24 18.01 0.61
N GLU A 19 -17.55 18.20 -0.68
CA GLU A 19 -18.11 19.46 -1.21
C GLU A 19 -19.58 19.66 -0.82
N SER A 20 -20.37 18.59 -0.78
CA SER A 20 -21.79 18.64 -0.44
C SER A 20 -22.07 18.73 1.06
N SER A 21 -21.10 18.32 1.90
CA SER A 21 -21.24 18.41 3.35
C SER A 21 -21.07 19.86 3.82
N SER A 22 -22.16 20.48 4.25
CA SER A 22 -22.17 21.82 4.91
C SER A 22 -21.51 21.81 6.30
N VAL A 23 -20.87 20.73 6.71
CA VAL A 23 -20.24 20.50 8.00
C VAL A 23 -18.78 20.96 7.95
N GLY A 24 -18.53 22.02 8.67
CA GLY A 24 -17.35 22.68 9.20
C GLY A 24 -15.93 22.43 8.61
N LEU A 25 -15.10 23.44 8.81
CA LEU A 25 -13.66 23.51 8.43
C LEU A 25 -12.83 22.25 8.71
N GLN A 26 -13.14 21.47 9.75
CA GLN A 26 -12.42 20.24 10.11
C GLN A 26 -12.64 19.11 9.09
N THR A 27 -13.81 18.99 8.50
CA THR A 27 -14.11 17.96 7.48
C THR A 27 -13.40 18.29 6.17
N ARG A 28 -13.29 19.58 5.81
CA ARG A 28 -12.54 20.04 4.64
C ARG A 28 -11.03 19.81 4.76
N ALA A 29 -10.45 20.02 5.96
CA ALA A 29 -9.05 19.73 6.21
C ALA A 29 -8.76 18.23 6.10
N LYS A 30 -9.62 17.38 6.69
CA LYS A 30 -9.50 15.92 6.63
C LYS A 30 -9.68 15.37 5.20
N SER A 31 -10.56 15.96 4.41
CA SER A 31 -10.75 15.59 3.00
C SER A 31 -9.58 16.03 2.12
N ARG A 32 -8.95 17.16 2.41
CA ARG A 32 -7.70 17.59 1.75
C ARG A 32 -6.54 16.63 2.09
N GLU A 33 -6.38 16.25 3.35
CA GLU A 33 -5.36 15.30 3.79
C GLU A 33 -5.52 13.92 3.11
N LEU A 34 -6.75 13.47 2.87
CA LEU A 34 -7.06 12.26 2.11
C LEU A 34 -6.79 12.42 0.60
N ALA A 35 -7.00 13.61 0.05
CA ALA A 35 -6.74 13.90 -1.36
C ALA A 35 -5.25 13.99 -1.68
N ASP A 36 -4.41 14.35 -0.70
CA ASP A 36 -2.97 14.54 -0.88
C ASP A 36 -2.18 13.22 -0.91
N VAL A 37 -2.80 12.10 -0.49
CA VAL A 37 -2.15 10.78 -0.57
C VAL A 37 -2.34 10.20 -1.97
N TRP A 38 -1.32 10.35 -2.82
CA TRP A 38 -1.33 9.80 -4.17
C TRP A 38 -0.91 8.33 -4.17
N ARG A 39 -1.87 7.42 -4.18
CA ARG A 39 -1.65 5.97 -4.38
C ARG A 39 -2.29 5.51 -5.67
N HIS A 40 -1.60 4.64 -6.39
CA HIS A 40 -2.11 4.06 -7.64
C HIS A 40 -1.73 2.59 -7.74
N TRP A 41 -2.55 1.81 -8.44
CA TRP A 41 -2.26 0.42 -8.73
C TRP A 41 -1.45 0.29 -10.01
N SER A 42 -0.39 -0.50 -9.98
CA SER A 42 0.47 -0.80 -11.12
C SER A 42 0.61 -2.31 -11.32
N ALA A 43 0.46 -2.78 -12.55
CA ALA A 43 0.77 -4.15 -12.97
C ALA A 43 2.08 -4.22 -13.76
N GLU A 44 2.85 -3.15 -13.81
CA GLU A 44 4.10 -3.08 -14.58
C GLU A 44 5.11 -4.15 -14.16
N PHE A 45 5.10 -4.50 -12.87
CA PHE A 45 6.04 -5.44 -12.28
C PHE A 45 5.58 -6.90 -12.34
N ALA A 46 4.43 -7.20 -12.92
CA ALA A 46 4.01 -8.57 -13.18
C ALA A 46 4.95 -9.29 -14.17
N VAL A 47 5.54 -8.56 -15.10
CA VAL A 47 6.42 -9.10 -16.15
C VAL A 47 7.91 -8.86 -15.87
N LYS A 48 8.28 -7.80 -15.16
CA LYS A 48 9.66 -7.46 -14.82
C LYS A 48 9.85 -7.33 -13.31
N PRO A 49 11.03 -7.67 -12.77
CA PRO A 49 11.31 -7.46 -11.35
C PRO A 49 11.19 -5.97 -10.96
N MET A 50 10.59 -5.71 -9.79
CA MET A 50 10.60 -4.39 -9.22
C MET A 50 12.00 -4.03 -8.72
N PRO A 51 12.51 -2.82 -8.96
CA PRO A 51 13.82 -2.38 -8.48
C PRO A 51 13.94 -2.50 -6.96
N THR A 52 15.09 -3.00 -6.52
CA THR A 52 15.44 -3.17 -5.10
C THR A 52 16.95 -3.05 -4.93
N ASP A 53 17.38 -2.63 -3.74
CA ASP A 53 18.79 -2.63 -3.35
C ASP A 53 19.28 -4.05 -2.95
N LEU A 54 18.37 -5.03 -2.92
CA LEU A 54 18.66 -6.44 -2.62
C LEU A 54 18.88 -7.22 -3.90
N ASP A 55 19.71 -8.25 -3.83
CA ASP A 55 19.87 -9.24 -4.94
C ASP A 55 18.69 -10.22 -5.01
N ILE A 56 17.46 -9.70 -4.88
CA ILE A 56 16.22 -10.46 -4.89
C ILE A 56 15.31 -9.93 -6.01
N LYS A 57 15.07 -10.77 -7.01
CA LYS A 57 14.20 -10.42 -8.14
C LYS A 57 12.76 -10.86 -7.86
N MET A 58 11.97 -9.99 -7.25
CA MET A 58 10.56 -10.24 -6.97
C MET A 58 9.65 -9.46 -7.91
N LYS A 59 8.55 -10.10 -8.30
CA LYS A 59 7.53 -9.57 -9.20
C LYS A 59 6.18 -9.64 -8.51
N PRO A 60 5.62 -8.53 -8.01
CA PRO A 60 4.22 -8.50 -7.61
C PRO A 60 3.34 -8.50 -8.85
N ASP A 61 2.22 -9.24 -8.84
CA ASP A 61 1.28 -9.20 -9.96
C ASP A 61 0.68 -7.80 -10.11
N ILE A 62 0.28 -7.21 -8.99
CA ILE A 62 -0.21 -5.84 -8.94
C ILE A 62 0.30 -5.21 -7.65
N ALA A 63 0.93 -4.05 -7.74
CA ALA A 63 1.39 -3.27 -6.58
C ALA A 63 0.54 -2.01 -6.40
N LEU A 64 0.20 -1.68 -5.15
CA LEU A 64 -0.29 -0.36 -4.77
C LEU A 64 0.92 0.49 -4.37
N LEU A 65 1.17 1.51 -5.13
CA LEU A 65 2.34 2.38 -5.00
C LEU A 65 1.91 3.75 -4.48
N GLN A 66 2.68 4.30 -3.56
CA GLN A 66 2.57 5.67 -3.11
C GLN A 66 3.76 6.46 -3.64
N LYS A 67 3.49 7.46 -4.47
CA LYS A 67 4.55 8.34 -4.97
C LYS A 67 5.11 9.19 -3.84
N ASP A 68 6.43 9.40 -3.91
CA ASP A 68 7.08 10.37 -3.04
C ASP A 68 6.61 11.78 -3.43
N PRO A 69 6.03 12.55 -2.50
CA PRO A 69 5.61 13.92 -2.77
C PRO A 69 6.77 14.82 -3.24
N PHE A 70 8.01 14.49 -2.86
CA PHE A 70 9.20 15.25 -3.21
C PHE A 70 9.89 14.78 -4.50
N ASP A 71 9.54 13.57 -4.98
CA ASP A 71 9.99 13.02 -6.24
C ASP A 71 8.83 12.23 -6.92
N PRO A 72 7.79 12.93 -7.40
CA PRO A 72 6.61 12.29 -7.98
C PRO A 72 6.91 11.58 -9.30
N HIS A 73 8.04 11.90 -9.94
CA HIS A 73 8.51 11.29 -11.18
C HIS A 73 9.62 10.24 -10.97
N GLY A 74 10.03 10.03 -9.73
CA GLY A 74 11.03 9.02 -9.38
C GLY A 74 10.59 7.60 -9.77
N PRO A 75 11.57 6.69 -9.94
CA PRO A 75 11.28 5.32 -10.32
C PRO A 75 10.53 4.60 -9.20
N ASP A 76 9.54 3.79 -9.59
CA ASP A 76 8.85 2.91 -8.65
C ASP A 76 9.78 1.80 -8.16
N SER A 77 9.74 1.56 -6.85
CA SER A 77 10.58 0.56 -6.18
C SER A 77 9.84 -0.03 -4.97
N TRP A 78 10.43 -1.01 -4.31
CA TRP A 78 9.88 -1.57 -3.08
C TRP A 78 9.73 -0.54 -1.94
N ARG A 79 10.42 0.59 -2.03
CA ARG A 79 10.28 1.71 -1.08
C ARG A 79 8.94 2.43 -1.20
N ASN A 80 8.29 2.32 -2.37
CA ASN A 80 7.01 2.97 -2.67
C ASN A 80 5.80 2.04 -2.46
N VAL A 81 6.03 0.74 -2.19
CA VAL A 81 4.95 -0.24 -2.07
C VAL A 81 4.18 -0.04 -0.77
N VAL A 82 2.89 0.23 -0.89
CA VAL A 82 1.95 0.30 0.24
C VAL A 82 1.35 -1.06 0.51
N SER A 83 0.92 -1.72 -0.55
CA SER A 83 0.29 -3.04 -0.55
C SER A 83 0.52 -3.71 -1.90
N PHE A 84 0.23 -4.97 -2.01
CA PHE A 84 0.23 -5.67 -3.29
C PHE A 84 -0.83 -6.76 -3.32
N LEU A 85 -1.16 -7.18 -4.53
CA LEU A 85 -2.19 -8.15 -4.81
C LEU A 85 -1.58 -9.27 -5.66
N GLU A 86 -1.80 -10.51 -5.24
CA GLU A 86 -1.41 -11.71 -5.97
C GLU A 86 -2.63 -12.39 -6.57
N LEU A 87 -2.50 -12.73 -7.84
CA LEU A 87 -3.51 -13.45 -8.61
C LEU A 87 -3.09 -14.92 -8.73
N SER A 88 -4.01 -15.83 -8.43
CA SER A 88 -3.74 -17.26 -8.60
C SER A 88 -4.91 -17.97 -9.26
N SER A 89 -4.60 -18.92 -10.10
CA SER A 89 -5.56 -19.89 -10.61
C SER A 89 -5.82 -21.03 -9.62
N SER A 90 -4.98 -21.18 -8.59
CA SER A 90 -5.17 -22.17 -7.53
C SER A 90 -5.98 -21.59 -6.38
N ASN A 91 -6.82 -22.40 -5.76
CA ASN A 91 -7.51 -22.05 -4.53
C ASN A 91 -6.68 -22.36 -3.27
N ASP A 92 -5.38 -22.65 -3.42
CA ASP A 92 -4.49 -22.88 -2.29
C ASP A 92 -3.96 -21.55 -1.73
N PHE A 93 -4.74 -20.95 -0.84
CA PHE A 93 -4.37 -19.73 -0.12
C PHE A 93 -3.11 -19.90 0.74
N SER A 94 -2.78 -21.12 1.18
CA SER A 94 -1.54 -21.38 1.93
C SER A 94 -0.30 -21.20 1.05
N GLN A 95 -0.34 -21.71 -0.17
CA GLN A 95 0.75 -21.51 -1.13
C GLN A 95 0.90 -20.02 -1.49
N ILE A 96 -0.21 -19.32 -1.69
CA ILE A 96 -0.18 -17.89 -2.00
C ILE A 96 0.39 -17.10 -0.81
N ALA A 97 0.00 -17.42 0.43
CA ALA A 97 0.55 -16.79 1.61
C ALA A 97 2.08 -16.93 1.71
N LYS A 98 2.65 -18.09 1.32
CA LYS A 98 4.10 -18.28 1.24
C LYS A 98 4.76 -17.39 0.19
N GLN A 99 4.12 -17.19 -0.97
CA GLN A 99 4.61 -16.26 -2.00
C GLN A 99 4.55 -14.82 -1.52
N LEU A 100 3.46 -14.43 -0.87
CA LEU A 100 3.29 -13.13 -0.25
C LEU A 100 4.36 -12.84 0.80
N THR A 101 4.69 -13.81 1.65
CA THR A 101 5.71 -13.67 2.71
C THR A 101 7.06 -13.22 2.15
N ARG A 102 7.50 -13.76 1.02
CA ARG A 102 8.77 -13.36 0.38
C ARG A 102 8.73 -11.91 -0.09
N LYS A 103 7.60 -11.47 -0.65
CA LYS A 103 7.43 -10.10 -1.14
C LYS A 103 7.33 -9.12 0.03
N VAL A 104 6.61 -9.49 1.10
CA VAL A 104 6.52 -8.71 2.33
C VAL A 104 7.89 -8.54 2.99
N TYR A 105 8.71 -9.57 3.03
CA TYR A 105 10.08 -9.46 3.52
C TYR A 105 10.85 -8.37 2.77
N THR A 106 10.72 -8.31 1.43
CA THR A 106 11.36 -7.26 0.63
C THR A 106 10.84 -5.86 0.98
N VAL A 107 9.52 -5.73 1.24
CA VAL A 107 8.94 -4.47 1.72
C VAL A 107 9.53 -4.07 3.06
N PHE A 108 9.61 -4.98 4.04
CA PHE A 108 10.17 -4.68 5.36
C PHE A 108 11.64 -4.27 5.34
N VAL A 109 12.42 -4.85 4.41
CA VAL A 109 13.82 -4.45 4.22
C VAL A 109 13.91 -3.07 3.57
N ALA A 110 13.09 -2.79 2.56
CA ALA A 110 13.07 -1.51 1.87
C ALA A 110 12.45 -0.39 2.71
N GLN A 111 11.60 -0.73 3.68
CA GLN A 111 10.82 0.18 4.50
C GLN A 111 10.94 -0.21 6.00
N PRO A 112 12.08 0.08 6.67
CA PRO A 112 12.32 -0.35 8.04
C PRO A 112 11.32 0.21 9.06
N GLY A 113 10.68 1.35 8.78
CA GLY A 113 9.65 1.98 9.58
C GLY A 113 8.24 1.38 9.40
N ARG A 114 8.09 0.20 8.78
CA ARG A 114 6.79 -0.49 8.67
C ARG A 114 6.58 -1.44 9.86
N HIS A 115 5.44 -1.29 10.55
CA HIS A 115 4.99 -2.22 11.57
C HIS A 115 4.32 -3.45 10.96
N PHE A 116 3.49 -3.23 9.94
CA PHE A 116 2.83 -4.31 9.22
C PHE A 116 2.64 -3.95 7.74
N VAL A 117 2.40 -4.95 6.92
CA VAL A 117 2.13 -4.81 5.48
C VAL A 117 0.83 -5.54 5.16
N PRO A 118 -0.21 -4.85 4.72
CA PRO A 118 -1.40 -5.49 4.17
C PRO A 118 -1.11 -5.99 2.76
N ALA A 119 -1.63 -7.16 2.42
CA ALA A 119 -1.59 -7.72 1.08
C ALA A 119 -2.90 -8.44 0.75
N LEU A 120 -3.23 -8.56 -0.52
CA LEU A 120 -4.41 -9.24 -1.00
C LEU A 120 -4.02 -10.45 -1.85
N SER A 121 -4.78 -11.52 -1.73
CA SER A 121 -4.79 -12.59 -2.73
C SER A 121 -6.17 -12.72 -3.35
N ILE A 122 -6.20 -12.94 -4.66
CA ILE A 122 -7.41 -13.22 -5.41
C ILE A 122 -7.23 -14.53 -6.16
N THR A 123 -8.17 -15.45 -5.95
CA THR A 123 -8.24 -16.74 -6.65
C THR A 123 -9.58 -16.82 -7.35
N HIS A 124 -9.65 -17.18 -8.64
CA HIS A 124 -10.92 -17.31 -9.37
C HIS A 124 -12.02 -16.32 -8.93
N SER A 125 -12.79 -16.69 -7.92
CA SER A 125 -13.95 -15.94 -7.43
C SER A 125 -13.85 -15.55 -5.96
N HIS A 126 -12.70 -15.76 -5.31
CA HIS A 126 -12.51 -15.45 -3.88
C HIS A 126 -11.32 -14.52 -3.66
N PHE A 127 -11.39 -13.74 -2.59
CA PHE A 127 -10.28 -12.93 -2.10
C PHE A 127 -10.03 -13.20 -0.61
N CYS A 128 -8.79 -12.97 -0.21
CA CYS A 128 -8.35 -13.02 1.19
C CYS A 128 -7.45 -11.81 1.46
N LEU A 129 -7.68 -11.13 2.59
CA LEU A 129 -6.79 -10.10 3.09
C LEU A 129 -5.79 -10.76 4.05
N HIS A 130 -4.53 -10.45 3.85
CA HIS A 130 -3.41 -10.87 4.67
C HIS A 130 -2.79 -9.64 5.31
N VAL A 131 -2.52 -9.70 6.60
CA VAL A 131 -1.76 -8.66 7.31
C VAL A 131 -0.53 -9.32 7.91
N PHE A 132 0.63 -8.88 7.46
CA PHE A 132 1.91 -9.38 7.88
C PHE A 132 2.56 -8.39 8.84
N ASP A 133 2.97 -8.84 9.98
CA ASP A 133 3.98 -8.15 10.77
C ASP A 133 5.35 -8.84 10.62
N ARG A 134 6.34 -8.45 11.42
CA ARG A 134 7.69 -9.04 11.33
C ARG A 134 7.79 -10.46 11.88
N ALA A 135 6.78 -10.94 12.59
CA ALA A 135 6.79 -12.21 13.29
C ALA A 135 5.63 -13.13 12.90
N SER A 136 4.53 -12.56 12.38
CA SER A 136 3.28 -13.30 12.17
C SER A 136 2.52 -12.87 10.92
N ILE A 137 1.51 -13.67 10.58
CA ILE A 137 0.55 -13.42 9.52
C ILE A 137 -0.84 -13.61 10.09
N ILE A 138 -1.70 -12.61 9.89
CA ILE A 138 -3.13 -12.71 10.15
C ILE A 138 -3.85 -12.76 8.80
N ASN A 139 -4.68 -13.76 8.60
CA ASN A 139 -5.46 -13.94 7.37
C ASN A 139 -6.94 -13.85 7.69
N THR A 140 -7.70 -13.21 6.84
CA THR A 140 -9.16 -13.36 6.85
C THR A 140 -9.55 -14.73 6.29
N CYS A 141 -10.82 -15.12 6.48
CA CYS A 141 -11.38 -16.20 5.66
C CYS A 141 -11.42 -15.76 4.18
N ALA A 142 -11.56 -16.74 3.30
CA ALA A 142 -11.75 -16.47 1.87
C ALA A 142 -13.18 -16.00 1.62
N TYR A 143 -13.33 -14.80 1.07
CA TYR A 143 -14.64 -14.21 0.74
C TYR A 143 -14.91 -14.35 -0.76
N CYS A 144 -16.11 -14.76 -1.12
CA CYS A 144 -16.56 -14.78 -2.50
C CYS A 144 -16.74 -13.34 -3.01
N ILE A 145 -16.05 -12.97 -4.09
CA ILE A 145 -16.09 -11.61 -4.66
C ILE A 145 -17.51 -11.20 -5.06
N HIS A 146 -18.30 -12.14 -5.61
CA HIS A 146 -19.65 -11.85 -6.07
C HIS A 146 -20.66 -11.66 -4.93
N ARG A 147 -20.42 -12.30 -3.77
CA ARG A 147 -21.32 -12.20 -2.60
C ARG A 147 -20.87 -11.13 -1.60
N ASN A 148 -19.60 -10.80 -1.59
CA ASN A 148 -18.97 -9.89 -0.63
C ASN A 148 -18.19 -8.79 -1.35
N ALA A 149 -18.75 -8.28 -2.45
CA ALA A 149 -18.14 -7.20 -3.25
C ALA A 149 -17.95 -5.93 -2.42
N ASP A 150 -18.86 -5.66 -1.50
CA ASP A 150 -18.79 -4.56 -0.53
C ASP A 150 -17.54 -4.66 0.36
N TYR A 151 -17.21 -5.85 0.86
CA TYR A 151 -15.99 -6.07 1.65
C TYR A 151 -14.73 -5.85 0.82
N LEU A 152 -14.71 -6.34 -0.43
CA LEU A 152 -13.58 -6.10 -1.32
C LEU A 152 -13.40 -4.60 -1.59
N ILE A 153 -14.49 -3.89 -1.87
CA ILE A 153 -14.46 -2.44 -2.11
C ILE A 153 -13.98 -1.71 -0.85
N ALA A 154 -14.46 -2.07 0.34
CA ALA A 154 -14.04 -1.47 1.61
C ALA A 154 -12.54 -1.67 1.86
N VAL A 155 -12.00 -2.87 1.57
CA VAL A 155 -10.57 -3.14 1.69
C VAL A 155 -9.77 -2.30 0.68
N LEU A 156 -10.17 -2.28 -0.59
CA LEU A 156 -9.50 -1.49 -1.61
C LEU A 156 -9.54 0.01 -1.29
N TYR A 157 -10.69 0.50 -0.81
CA TYR A 157 -10.84 1.88 -0.34
C TYR A 157 -9.88 2.20 0.80
N THR A 158 -9.83 1.34 1.81
CA THR A 158 -8.93 1.51 2.96
C THR A 158 -7.47 1.54 2.52
N LEU A 159 -7.04 0.61 1.68
CA LEU A 159 -5.67 0.57 1.19
C LEU A 159 -5.27 1.84 0.43
N VAL A 160 -6.20 2.40 -0.36
CA VAL A 160 -5.92 3.59 -1.20
C VAL A 160 -5.98 4.88 -0.39
N PHE A 161 -6.96 5.03 0.51
CA PHE A 161 -7.28 6.33 1.12
C PHE A 161 -6.93 6.43 2.61
N ALA A 162 -6.69 5.32 3.29
CA ALA A 162 -6.37 5.39 4.71
C ALA A 162 -5.06 6.14 4.98
N PRO A 163 -4.98 6.92 6.06
CA PRO A 163 -3.72 7.50 6.53
C PRO A 163 -2.61 6.45 6.67
N PRO A 164 -1.33 6.84 6.51
CA PRO A 164 -0.20 5.90 6.52
C PRO A 164 -0.17 4.94 7.70
N LYS A 165 -0.53 5.39 8.89
CA LYS A 165 -0.57 4.55 10.10
C LYS A 165 -1.51 3.33 9.98
N PHE A 166 -2.60 3.45 9.22
CA PHE A 166 -3.57 2.36 9.04
C PHE A 166 -3.17 1.36 7.94
N VAL A 167 -2.15 1.68 7.18
CA VAL A 167 -1.54 0.76 6.23
C VAL A 167 -0.14 0.31 6.67
N GLY A 168 0.20 0.56 7.95
CA GLY A 168 1.33 -0.03 8.65
C GLY A 168 2.56 0.83 8.81
N TYR A 169 2.54 2.11 8.41
CA TYR A 169 3.66 3.00 8.70
C TYR A 169 3.67 3.45 10.16
N ASP A 170 4.85 3.45 10.77
CA ASP A 170 5.05 3.96 12.10
C ASP A 170 4.85 5.49 12.12
N PRO A 171 3.87 6.00 12.86
CA PRO A 171 3.61 7.44 12.91
C PRO A 171 4.70 8.23 13.66
N THR A 172 5.58 7.55 14.39
CA THR A 172 6.70 8.17 15.13
C THR A 172 7.95 8.31 14.28
N ILE A 173 8.01 7.59 13.15
CA ILE A 173 9.13 7.63 12.21
C ILE A 173 8.73 8.48 11.01
N PHE A 174 9.47 9.53 10.75
CA PHE A 174 9.33 10.32 9.54
C PHE A 174 10.70 10.56 8.90
N PHE A 175 10.70 10.55 7.58
CA PHE A 175 11.90 10.81 6.81
C PHE A 175 11.93 12.30 6.43
N SER A 176 13.01 12.99 6.83
CA SER A 176 13.20 14.38 6.40
C SER A 176 13.52 14.45 4.90
N PRO A 177 12.91 15.40 4.16
CA PRO A 177 13.19 15.59 2.73
C PRO A 177 14.68 15.84 2.43
N VAL A 178 15.39 16.46 3.37
CA VAL A 178 16.85 16.74 3.24
C VAL A 178 17.65 15.43 3.22
N ILE A 179 17.22 14.43 3.95
CA ILE A 179 17.89 13.13 4.05
C ILE A 179 17.62 12.28 2.80
N GLN A 180 16.43 12.37 2.21
CA GLN A 180 16.13 11.67 0.97
C GLN A 180 17.05 12.07 -0.19
N ARG A 181 17.42 13.35 -0.30
CA ARG A 181 18.42 13.82 -1.29
C ARG A 181 19.82 13.26 -1.03
N SER A 182 20.18 13.02 0.23
CA SER A 182 21.47 12.45 0.62
C SER A 182 21.56 10.94 0.39
N ILE A 183 20.43 10.22 0.35
CA ILE A 183 20.39 8.78 0.08
C ILE A 183 20.80 8.46 -1.36
N GLN A 184 20.61 9.38 -2.30
CA GLN A 184 21.15 9.25 -3.66
C GLN A 184 22.69 9.19 -3.68
N HIS A 185 23.35 9.57 -2.59
CA HIS A 185 24.82 9.59 -2.42
C HIS A 185 25.34 8.58 -1.37
N ARG A 186 24.72 7.41 -1.19
CA ARG A 186 25.23 6.29 -0.36
C ARG A 186 25.36 6.55 1.15
N VAL A 187 24.64 7.49 1.73
CA VAL A 187 24.62 7.68 3.20
C VAL A 187 23.37 6.99 3.76
N PRO A 188 23.49 6.15 4.81
CA PRO A 188 22.33 5.53 5.43
C PRO A 188 21.37 6.60 6.00
N PRO A 189 20.03 6.41 5.91
CA PRO A 189 19.08 7.39 6.41
C PRO A 189 19.21 7.53 7.92
N THR A 190 19.34 8.77 8.39
CA THR A 190 19.21 9.06 9.82
C THR A 190 17.74 9.03 10.17
N VAL A 191 17.34 8.05 10.97
CA VAL A 191 15.98 7.95 11.50
C VAL A 191 15.83 8.98 12.60
N MET A 192 14.91 9.94 12.42
CA MET A 192 14.58 10.90 13.47
C MET A 192 13.39 10.39 14.26
N PHE A 193 13.56 10.23 15.55
CA PHE A 193 12.47 9.94 16.48
C PHE A 193 11.87 11.25 17.00
N ARG A 194 10.57 11.35 17.02
CA ARG A 194 9.86 12.46 17.66
C ARG A 194 9.78 12.16 19.16
N PRO A 195 10.42 12.93 20.04
CA PRO A 195 10.24 12.75 21.48
C PRO A 195 8.84 13.25 21.87
N GLY A 196 8.04 12.37 22.43
CA GLY A 196 6.84 12.68 23.21
C GLY A 196 5.59 13.09 22.41
N LEU A 197 4.66 12.18 22.30
CA LEU A 197 3.23 12.40 22.44
C LEU A 197 2.74 11.61 23.63
#